data_3158353df543807b2deb70e508bc92dc
#
_entry.id   3158353df543807b2deb70e508bc92dc
#
_cell.length_a   1.000
_cell.length_b   1.000
_cell.length_c   1.000
_cell.angle_alpha   90.00
_cell.angle_beta   90.00
_cell.angle_gamma   90.00
#
_symmetry.space_group_name_H-M   'P 1'
#
loop_
_entity.id
_entity.type
_entity.pdbx_description
1 polymer ?
#
loop_
_entity_poly.entity_id
_entity_poly.type
_entity_poly.pdbx_seq_one_letter_code
_entity_poly.pdbx_strand_id
1 'polypeptide(L)'
;MKFSVLSDDKDSLARTGLIETDHSKIETPVFMPVGTHGVVKTLSPNDLNDLDVNIMLSNTYHLYLRPGTEIIHKNNGLHKFLKWNKSILTDSGGYQVFSLSNMNEITDDGVNFRSHLDGSEHFFTPEKSMEVLSLIHI
;
A
#
# COMPACT_ATOMS: atom_id res chain seq x y z
N MET A 1 -4.79 15.30 1.77
CA MET A 1 -5.97 14.43 1.47
C MET A 1 -7.22 15.05 2.06
N LYS A 2 -8.33 15.10 1.30
CA LYS A 2 -9.65 15.60 1.73
C LYS A 2 -10.71 14.56 1.39
N PHE A 3 -11.72 14.40 2.27
CA PHE A 3 -12.91 13.60 2.02
C PHE A 3 -14.16 14.46 2.11
N SER A 4 -15.07 14.29 1.18
CA SER A 4 -16.35 14.98 1.16
C SER A 4 -17.47 13.97 0.88
N VAL A 5 -18.56 14.03 1.65
CA VAL A 5 -19.78 13.28 1.35
C VAL A 5 -20.52 14.01 0.25
N LEU A 6 -20.91 13.30 -0.80
CA LEU A 6 -21.65 13.86 -1.94
C LEU A 6 -23.16 13.62 -1.81
N SER A 7 -23.54 12.44 -1.31
CA SER A 7 -24.94 12.06 -1.11
C SER A 7 -25.05 11.01 -0.03
N ASP A 8 -26.07 11.13 0.79
CA ASP A 8 -26.48 10.13 1.79
C ASP A 8 -27.84 9.53 1.38
N ASP A 9 -27.98 8.23 1.65
CA ASP A 9 -29.26 7.56 1.54
C ASP A 9 -30.13 7.86 2.79
N LYS A 10 -31.43 8.04 2.60
CA LYS A 10 -32.36 8.40 3.68
C LYS A 10 -32.77 7.20 4.56
N ASP A 11 -32.71 6.01 3.98
CA ASP A 11 -33.26 4.78 4.58
C ASP A 11 -32.16 3.81 5.06
N SER A 12 -30.88 4.12 4.81
CA SER A 12 -29.74 3.30 5.20
C SER A 12 -28.51 4.15 5.54
N LEU A 13 -27.40 3.49 5.92
CA LEU A 13 -26.10 4.13 6.14
C LEU A 13 -25.28 4.28 4.85
N ALA A 14 -25.84 3.98 3.69
CA ALA A 14 -25.15 4.10 2.42
C ALA A 14 -24.91 5.58 2.08
N ARG A 15 -23.74 5.86 1.56
CA ARG A 15 -23.35 7.19 1.08
C ARG A 15 -22.40 7.12 -0.09
N THR A 16 -22.40 8.13 -0.92
CA THR A 16 -21.35 8.39 -1.89
C THR A 16 -20.44 9.52 -1.40
N GLY A 17 -19.19 9.48 -1.80
CA GLY A 17 -18.23 10.49 -1.39
C GLY A 17 -17.14 10.69 -2.42
N LEU A 18 -16.30 11.68 -2.16
CA LEU A 18 -15.12 12.02 -2.96
C LEU A 18 -13.90 12.09 -2.05
N ILE A 19 -12.88 11.31 -2.38
CA ILE A 19 -11.55 11.44 -1.80
C ILE A 19 -10.69 12.22 -2.80
N GLU A 20 -10.08 13.31 -2.33
CA GLU A 20 -9.13 14.10 -3.11
C GLU A 20 -7.73 13.93 -2.52
N THR A 21 -6.82 13.44 -3.35
CA THR A 21 -5.39 13.33 -3.05
C THR A 21 -4.59 14.22 -4.00
N ASP A 22 -3.29 14.29 -3.82
CA ASP A 22 -2.41 15.02 -4.75
C ASP A 22 -2.29 14.32 -6.11
N HIS A 23 -2.69 13.04 -6.19
CA HIS A 23 -2.56 12.22 -7.38
C HIS A 23 -3.86 12.01 -8.16
N SER A 24 -5.00 11.94 -7.47
CA SER A 24 -6.29 11.70 -8.14
C SER A 24 -7.49 12.09 -7.28
N LYS A 25 -8.64 12.20 -7.94
CA LYS A 25 -9.96 12.26 -7.31
C LYS A 25 -10.61 10.89 -7.42
N ILE A 26 -11.13 10.39 -6.31
CA ILE A 26 -11.65 9.04 -6.20
C ILE A 26 -13.08 9.12 -5.68
N GLU A 27 -14.02 8.79 -6.53
CA GLU A 27 -15.42 8.63 -6.12
C GLU A 27 -15.58 7.35 -5.30
N THR A 28 -16.37 7.39 -4.24
CA THR A 28 -16.64 6.25 -3.37
C THR A 28 -18.13 5.91 -3.34
N PRO A 29 -18.50 4.61 -3.20
CA PRO A 29 -17.62 3.46 -3.01
C PRO A 29 -16.79 3.12 -4.25
N VAL A 30 -15.58 2.59 -4.05
CA VAL A 30 -14.66 2.22 -5.14
C VAL A 30 -13.96 0.90 -4.83
N PHE A 31 -13.75 0.09 -5.85
CA PHE A 31 -12.89 -1.09 -5.75
C PHE A 31 -11.42 -0.70 -5.90
N MET A 32 -10.59 -1.15 -4.98
CA MET A 32 -9.13 -0.98 -5.04
C MET A 32 -8.48 -2.31 -5.45
N PRO A 33 -7.97 -2.45 -6.67
CA PRO A 33 -7.20 -3.63 -7.05
C PRO A 33 -5.94 -3.75 -6.20
N VAL A 34 -5.60 -4.99 -5.84
CA VAL A 34 -4.44 -5.27 -4.99
C VAL A 34 -3.20 -5.45 -5.83
N GLY A 35 -2.26 -4.53 -5.67
CA GLY A 35 -0.92 -4.57 -6.23
C GLY A 35 0.12 -4.83 -5.14
N THR A 36 0.21 -6.06 -4.63
CA THR A 36 1.01 -6.45 -3.47
C THR A 36 2.46 -5.94 -3.53
N HIS A 37 3.13 -6.09 -4.68
CA HIS A 37 4.48 -5.58 -4.94
C HIS A 37 4.45 -4.35 -5.86
N GLY A 38 3.38 -3.56 -5.78
CA GLY A 38 3.12 -2.47 -6.72
C GLY A 38 2.60 -2.91 -8.09
N VAL A 39 2.34 -4.20 -8.27
CA VAL A 39 1.85 -4.77 -9.54
C VAL A 39 0.56 -5.54 -9.29
N VAL A 40 -0.51 -5.16 -9.97
CA VAL A 40 -1.71 -5.97 -10.07
C VAL A 40 -1.42 -7.11 -11.03
N LYS A 41 -1.53 -8.35 -10.55
CA LYS A 41 -1.16 -9.54 -11.35
C LYS A 41 -1.91 -9.53 -12.69
N THR A 42 -1.15 -9.76 -13.77
CA THR A 42 -1.63 -9.85 -15.17
C THR A 42 -2.07 -8.53 -15.81
N LEU A 43 -2.03 -7.41 -15.09
CA LEU A 43 -2.41 -6.09 -15.61
C LEU A 43 -1.21 -5.13 -15.62
N SER A 44 -1.02 -4.46 -16.74
CA SER A 44 -0.07 -3.34 -16.85
C SER A 44 -0.68 -2.04 -16.30
N PRO A 45 0.13 -0.99 -16.04
CA PRO A 45 -0.42 0.33 -15.72
C PRO A 45 -1.37 0.89 -16.78
N ASN A 46 -1.17 0.54 -18.07
CA ASN A 46 -2.06 0.97 -19.15
C ASN A 46 -3.42 0.25 -19.04
N ASP A 47 -3.43 -1.05 -18.79
CA ASP A 47 -4.69 -1.80 -18.58
C ASP A 47 -5.48 -1.23 -17.41
N LEU A 48 -4.80 -0.85 -16.31
CA LEU A 48 -5.46 -0.22 -15.16
C LEU A 48 -6.02 1.17 -15.49
N ASN A 49 -5.36 1.93 -16.37
CA ASN A 49 -5.87 3.20 -16.86
C ASN A 49 -7.09 3.00 -17.77
N ASP A 50 -7.06 2.02 -18.66
CA ASP A 50 -8.18 1.68 -19.55
C ASP A 50 -9.41 1.19 -18.78
N LEU A 51 -9.20 0.62 -17.59
CA LEU A 51 -10.25 0.22 -16.64
C LEU A 51 -10.68 1.34 -15.68
N ASP A 52 -10.23 2.58 -15.88
CA ASP A 52 -10.52 3.73 -15.02
C ASP A 52 -10.19 3.53 -13.51
N VAL A 53 -9.19 2.70 -13.22
CA VAL A 53 -8.72 2.52 -11.84
C VAL A 53 -8.08 3.83 -11.37
N ASN A 54 -8.56 4.37 -10.24
CA ASN A 54 -8.08 5.63 -9.69
C ASN A 54 -7.28 5.47 -8.40
N ILE A 55 -7.32 4.30 -7.80
CA ILE A 55 -6.54 3.94 -6.61
C ILE A 55 -6.21 2.45 -6.63
N MET A 56 -4.98 2.10 -6.28
CA MET A 56 -4.59 0.71 -6.03
C MET A 56 -4.07 0.55 -4.60
N LEU A 57 -4.08 -0.68 -4.09
CA LEU A 57 -3.50 -1.03 -2.80
C LEU A 57 -2.15 -1.72 -3.02
N SER A 58 -1.15 -1.32 -2.26
CA SER A 58 0.16 -2.00 -2.19
C SER A 58 0.52 -2.33 -0.74
N ASN A 59 1.27 -3.40 -0.52
CA ASN A 59 1.54 -3.88 0.83
C ASN A 59 2.98 -3.55 1.25
N THR A 60 3.12 -2.78 2.31
CA THR A 60 4.40 -2.30 2.84
C THR A 60 5.37 -3.43 3.18
N TYR A 61 4.92 -4.49 3.85
CA TYR A 61 5.74 -5.66 4.15
C TYR A 61 6.38 -6.27 2.90
N HIS A 62 5.61 -6.47 1.85
CA HIS A 62 6.10 -7.06 0.61
C HIS A 62 7.05 -6.12 -0.13
N LEU A 63 6.74 -4.82 -0.20
CA LEU A 63 7.61 -3.82 -0.81
C LEU A 63 8.94 -3.66 -0.05
N TYR A 64 8.90 -3.74 1.29
CA TYR A 64 10.08 -3.73 2.14
C TYR A 64 11.02 -4.90 1.85
N LEU A 65 10.48 -6.12 1.71
CA LEU A 65 11.29 -7.30 1.40
C LEU A 65 11.74 -7.33 -0.06
N ARG A 66 10.87 -6.96 -0.98
CA ARG A 66 11.14 -6.99 -2.43
C ARG A 66 10.25 -5.99 -3.18
N PRO A 67 10.80 -5.03 -3.92
CA PRO A 67 12.23 -4.89 -4.32
C PRO A 67 13.15 -4.35 -3.22
N GLY A 68 12.62 -3.91 -2.09
CA GLY A 68 13.31 -3.23 -1.02
C GLY A 68 13.20 -1.71 -1.12
N THR A 69 13.19 -1.06 0.03
CA THR A 69 12.99 0.40 0.13
C THR A 69 14.07 1.21 -0.57
N GLU A 70 15.33 0.74 -0.56
CA GLU A 70 16.42 1.44 -1.23
C GLU A 70 16.23 1.53 -2.76
N ILE A 71 15.71 0.45 -3.38
CA ILE A 71 15.45 0.44 -4.83
C ILE A 71 14.31 1.40 -5.15
N ILE A 72 13.25 1.40 -4.37
CA ILE A 72 12.12 2.31 -4.55
C ILE A 72 12.57 3.76 -4.37
N HIS A 73 13.35 4.04 -3.32
CA HIS A 73 13.88 5.38 -3.06
C HIS A 73 14.79 5.88 -4.20
N LYS A 74 15.71 5.05 -4.70
CA LYS A 74 16.57 5.38 -5.85
C LYS A 74 15.80 5.69 -7.13
N ASN A 75 14.56 5.19 -7.24
CA ASN A 75 13.64 5.48 -8.35
C ASN A 75 12.67 6.63 -8.05
N ASN A 76 12.95 7.46 -7.05
CA ASN A 76 12.12 8.60 -6.63
C ASN A 76 10.70 8.20 -6.19
N GLY A 77 10.60 7.14 -5.41
CA GLY A 77 9.38 6.66 -4.78
C GLY A 77 8.58 5.67 -5.62
N LEU A 78 7.53 5.16 -5.00
CA LEU A 78 6.74 4.05 -5.56
C LEU A 78 6.02 4.45 -6.86
N HIS A 79 5.45 5.64 -6.94
CA HIS A 79 4.77 6.12 -8.14
C HIS A 79 5.66 6.10 -9.39
N LYS A 80 6.90 6.60 -9.26
CA LYS A 80 7.87 6.61 -10.36
C LYS A 80 8.36 5.21 -10.71
N PHE A 81 8.62 4.40 -9.68
CA PHE A 81 9.03 3.01 -9.85
C PHE A 81 8.00 2.19 -10.63
N LEU A 82 6.71 2.37 -10.33
CA LEU A 82 5.61 1.66 -10.98
C LEU A 82 5.14 2.29 -12.30
N LYS A 83 5.58 3.51 -12.60
CA LYS A 83 4.99 4.36 -13.66
C LYS A 83 3.48 4.55 -13.48
N TRP A 84 3.04 4.67 -12.24
CA TRP A 84 1.66 4.89 -11.85
C TRP A 84 1.51 6.32 -11.34
N ASN A 85 0.55 7.07 -11.88
CA ASN A 85 0.37 8.49 -11.59
C ASN A 85 -0.89 8.81 -10.77
N LYS A 86 -1.69 7.79 -10.45
CA LYS A 86 -2.89 7.93 -9.63
C LYS A 86 -2.61 7.48 -8.19
N SER A 87 -3.62 7.48 -7.35
CA SER A 87 -3.47 7.22 -5.92
C SER A 87 -3.03 5.79 -5.60
N ILE A 88 -2.23 5.66 -4.55
CA ILE A 88 -1.82 4.39 -3.96
C ILE A 88 -2.18 4.44 -2.47
N LEU A 89 -2.83 3.39 -1.99
CA LEU A 89 -2.99 3.13 -0.56
C LEU A 89 -1.98 2.08 -0.15
N THR A 90 -1.23 2.32 0.92
CA THR A 90 -0.37 1.32 1.54
C THR A 90 -0.84 1.03 2.95
N ASP A 91 -0.72 -0.24 3.35
CA ASP A 91 -0.87 -0.64 4.74
C ASP A 91 0.41 -0.37 5.55
N SER A 92 0.39 -0.63 6.87
CA SER A 92 1.57 -0.51 7.74
C SER A 92 2.52 -1.71 7.65
N GLY A 93 2.09 -2.82 7.06
CA GLY A 93 2.83 -4.09 7.02
C GLY A 93 2.67 -4.98 8.28
N GLY A 94 2.11 -4.45 9.37
CA GLY A 94 2.05 -5.17 10.65
C GLY A 94 1.25 -6.47 10.59
N TYR A 95 0.13 -6.50 9.89
CA TYR A 95 -0.68 -7.72 9.74
C TYR A 95 0.10 -8.83 9.01
N GLN A 96 0.82 -8.49 7.94
CA GLN A 96 1.60 -9.45 7.17
C GLN A 96 2.79 -9.99 7.95
N VAL A 97 3.48 -9.15 8.73
CA VAL A 97 4.54 -9.60 9.64
C VAL A 97 4.01 -10.64 10.61
N PHE A 98 2.81 -10.41 11.18
CA PHE A 98 2.18 -11.36 12.10
C PHE A 98 1.72 -12.64 11.40
N SER A 99 1.08 -12.54 10.24
CA SER A 99 0.35 -13.66 9.61
C SER A 99 1.19 -14.52 8.67
N LEU A 100 2.25 -13.96 8.04
CA LEU A 100 3.02 -14.63 7.00
C LEU A 100 4.35 -15.19 7.50
N SER A 101 4.77 -14.84 8.70
CA SER A 101 5.99 -15.37 9.30
C SER A 101 5.68 -16.59 10.15
N ASN A 102 6.22 -17.75 9.79
CA ASN A 102 6.12 -18.96 10.59
C ASN A 102 6.95 -18.91 11.87
N MET A 103 7.84 -17.92 11.99
CA MET A 103 8.73 -17.70 13.14
C MET A 103 8.78 -16.21 13.40
N ASN A 104 7.83 -15.73 14.18
CA ASN A 104 7.83 -14.37 14.69
C ASN A 104 7.92 -14.36 16.22
N GLU A 105 8.66 -13.44 16.76
CA GLU A 105 8.74 -13.14 18.17
C GLU A 105 8.28 -11.70 18.38
N ILE A 106 7.16 -11.55 19.07
CA ILE A 106 6.57 -10.24 19.37
C ILE A 106 7.12 -9.78 20.71
N THR A 107 7.66 -8.56 20.72
CA THR A 107 8.14 -7.86 21.91
C THR A 107 7.42 -6.54 22.07
N ASP A 108 7.58 -5.84 23.18
CA ASP A 108 7.03 -4.50 23.39
C ASP A 108 7.62 -3.46 22.42
N ASP A 109 8.83 -3.69 21.93
CA ASP A 109 9.54 -2.77 21.03
C ASP A 109 9.29 -3.06 19.54
N GLY A 110 8.83 -4.26 19.19
CA GLY A 110 8.62 -4.65 17.80
C GLY A 110 8.52 -6.16 17.58
N VAL A 111 8.69 -6.57 16.32
CA VAL A 111 8.56 -7.97 15.92
C VAL A 111 9.84 -8.45 15.23
N ASN A 112 10.45 -9.49 15.77
CA ASN A 112 11.48 -10.27 15.07
C ASN A 112 10.78 -11.27 14.15
N PHE A 113 11.16 -11.33 12.89
CA PHE A 113 10.62 -12.31 11.96
C PHE A 113 11.67 -12.74 10.92
N ARG A 114 11.41 -13.87 10.29
CA ARG A 114 12.20 -14.33 9.14
C ARG A 114 11.44 -14.10 7.84
N SER A 115 12.15 -13.54 6.87
CA SER A 115 11.63 -13.35 5.52
C SER A 115 11.24 -14.69 4.91
N HIS A 116 10.03 -14.77 4.39
CA HIS A 116 9.54 -15.95 3.65
C HIS A 116 10.19 -16.12 2.27
N LEU A 117 10.96 -15.11 1.81
CA LEU A 117 11.62 -15.14 0.51
C LEU A 117 13.00 -15.83 0.57
N ASP A 118 13.77 -15.54 1.60
CA ASP A 118 15.18 -15.93 1.71
C ASP A 118 15.61 -16.35 3.12
N GLY A 119 14.69 -16.29 4.10
CA GLY A 119 14.97 -16.66 5.49
C GLY A 119 15.78 -15.62 6.27
N SER A 120 16.10 -14.46 5.71
CA SER A 120 16.80 -13.39 6.41
C SER A 120 16.03 -12.92 7.65
N GLU A 121 16.75 -12.53 8.69
CA GLU A 121 16.17 -12.04 9.95
C GLU A 121 15.94 -10.53 9.88
N HIS A 122 14.77 -10.10 10.33
CA HIS A 122 14.35 -8.71 10.37
C HIS A 122 13.75 -8.37 11.72
N PHE A 123 14.05 -7.16 12.20
CA PHE A 123 13.36 -6.56 13.33
C PHE A 123 12.52 -5.37 12.84
N PHE A 124 11.21 -5.46 12.99
CA PHE A 124 10.26 -4.48 12.49
C PHE A 124 9.56 -3.78 13.65
N THR A 125 9.89 -2.52 13.84
CA THR A 125 9.31 -1.65 14.87
C THR A 125 8.28 -0.69 14.26
N PRO A 126 7.45 -0.01 15.06
CA PRO A 126 6.58 1.06 14.56
C PRO A 126 7.37 2.15 13.82
N GLU A 127 8.54 2.55 14.33
CA GLU A 127 9.41 3.55 13.69
C GLU A 127 9.94 3.04 12.35
N LYS A 128 10.33 1.75 12.29
CA LYS A 128 10.78 1.14 11.04
C LYS A 128 9.67 1.11 10.01
N SER A 129 8.42 0.84 10.40
CA SER A 129 7.26 0.93 9.52
C SER A 129 7.11 2.34 8.96
N MET A 130 7.20 3.37 9.80
CA MET A 130 7.11 4.77 9.36
C MET A 130 8.27 5.17 8.45
N GLU A 131 9.49 4.72 8.74
CA GLU A 131 10.65 4.92 7.85
C GLU A 131 10.38 4.31 6.46
N VAL A 132 9.95 3.05 6.41
CA VAL A 132 9.63 2.34 5.17
C VAL A 132 8.53 3.09 4.39
N LEU A 133 7.46 3.51 5.05
CA LEU A 133 6.37 4.25 4.43
C LEU A 133 6.86 5.59 3.85
N SER A 134 7.75 6.30 4.55
CA SER A 134 8.30 7.56 4.05
C SER A 134 9.13 7.38 2.78
N LEU A 135 9.90 6.28 2.67
CA LEU A 135 10.74 5.98 1.51
C LEU A 135 9.92 5.49 0.31
N ILE A 136 8.76 4.84 0.56
CA ILE A 136 7.86 4.34 -0.49
C ILE A 136 7.11 5.50 -1.15
N HIS A 137 6.71 6.52 -0.37
CA HIS A 137 5.85 7.62 -0.83
C HIS A 137 6.58 8.90 -1.23
N ILE A 138 7.88 8.91 -1.26
CA ILE A 138 8.68 10.06 -1.70
C ILE A 138 8.59 10.27 -3.21
#